data_8925480f251e9f0af524ad62265b8bcc
#
_entry.id   8925480f251e9f0af524ad62265b8bcc
#
_cell.length_a   1.000
_cell.length_b   1.000
_cell.length_c   1.000
_cell.angle_alpha   90.00
_cell.angle_beta   90.00
_cell.angle_gamma   90.00
#
_symmetry.space_group_name_H-M   'P 1'
#
loop_
_entity.id
_entity.type
_entity.pdbx_description
1 polymer ?
#
loop_
_entity_poly.entity_id
_entity_poly.type
_entity_poly.pdbx_seq_one_letter_code
_entity_poly.pdbx_strand_id
1 'polypeptide(L)'
;MKIAVIGGGIFGITTAFTLGEEYDVELFEKNNDLLKAASGSNQYRVHRGYHYPRSIETVLEIMKAENSFQKIFSQATVNDYEHYYCIAKKNSLTSAIQFVDFCAKYGLEIKESVLDCVQKNAVDICVRV
;
A
#
# COMPACT_ATOMS: atom_id res chain seq x y z
N MET A 1 -9.52 17.81 28.00
CA MET A 1 -8.29 17.04 28.29
C MET A 1 -7.26 17.44 27.25
N LYS A 2 -6.01 17.63 27.66
CA LYS A 2 -4.92 17.94 26.74
C LYS A 2 -4.14 16.64 26.41
N ILE A 3 -3.88 16.37 25.13
CA ILE A 3 -3.24 15.15 24.66
C ILE A 3 -2.00 15.53 23.84
N ALA A 4 -0.89 14.87 24.12
CA ALA A 4 0.32 14.98 23.33
C ALA A 4 0.47 13.75 22.43
N VAL A 5 0.60 13.96 21.12
CA VAL A 5 0.92 12.91 20.14
C VAL A 5 2.38 13.06 19.73
N ILE A 6 3.16 12.00 19.84
CA ILE A 6 4.59 12.02 19.57
C ILE A 6 4.86 11.30 18.23
N GLY A 7 5.40 12.04 17.27
CA GLY A 7 5.78 11.57 15.94
C GLY A 7 4.81 12.03 14.84
N GLY A 8 5.34 12.72 13.84
CA GLY A 8 4.62 13.29 12.68
C GLY A 8 4.60 12.36 11.46
N GLY A 9 4.62 11.05 11.64
CA GLY A 9 4.34 10.07 10.59
C GLY A 9 2.85 9.93 10.33
N ILE A 10 2.46 9.09 9.35
CA ILE A 10 1.04 8.90 8.98
C ILE A 10 0.16 8.51 10.18
N PHE A 11 0.64 7.65 11.06
CA PHE A 11 -0.11 7.23 12.25
C PHE A 11 -0.30 8.38 13.24
N GLY A 12 0.76 9.15 13.53
CA GLY A 12 0.66 10.29 14.46
C GLY A 12 -0.26 11.38 13.94
N ILE A 13 -0.16 11.71 12.66
CA ILE A 13 -1.02 12.69 12.00
C ILE A 13 -2.48 12.24 12.07
N THR A 14 -2.77 10.99 11.68
CA THR A 14 -4.14 10.44 11.71
C THR A 14 -4.69 10.43 13.14
N THR A 15 -3.88 10.02 14.12
CA THR A 15 -4.28 10.02 15.54
C THR A 15 -4.57 11.44 16.03
N ALA A 16 -3.69 12.40 15.71
CA ALA A 16 -3.88 13.79 16.11
C ALA A 16 -5.15 14.39 15.49
N PHE A 17 -5.40 14.11 14.22
CA PHE A 17 -6.62 14.54 13.53
C PHE A 17 -7.87 13.97 14.19
N THR A 18 -7.91 12.65 14.39
CA THR A 18 -9.08 11.96 14.96
C THR A 18 -9.36 12.42 16.40
N LEU A 19 -8.33 12.56 17.22
CA LEU A 19 -8.50 13.00 18.60
C LEU A 19 -8.79 14.52 18.70
N GLY A 20 -8.32 15.31 17.73
CA GLY A 20 -8.52 16.73 17.68
C GLY A 20 -9.99 17.16 17.47
N GLU A 21 -10.86 16.24 17.07
CA GLU A 21 -12.30 16.49 16.98
C GLU A 21 -12.95 16.67 18.37
N GLU A 22 -12.38 16.06 19.43
CA GLU A 22 -12.95 16.06 20.78
C GLU A 22 -12.03 16.65 21.85
N TYR A 23 -10.72 16.69 21.59
CA TYR A 23 -9.70 17.02 22.57
C TYR A 23 -8.76 18.13 22.08
N ASP A 24 -8.10 18.79 23.03
CA ASP A 24 -6.99 19.70 22.76
C ASP A 24 -5.72 18.87 22.52
N VAL A 25 -5.28 18.77 21.24
CA VAL A 25 -4.18 17.88 20.82
C VAL A 25 -2.97 18.69 20.37
N GLU A 26 -1.81 18.34 20.90
CA GLU A 26 -0.51 18.84 20.43
C GLU A 26 0.28 17.70 19.77
N LEU A 27 0.71 17.89 18.51
CA LEU A 27 1.57 16.97 17.78
C LEU A 27 3.03 17.43 17.86
N PHE A 28 3.90 16.54 18.32
CA PHE A 28 5.34 16.79 18.45
C PHE A 28 6.10 15.94 17.42
N GLU A 29 6.87 16.57 16.55
CA GLU A 29 7.76 15.93 15.57
C GLU A 29 9.19 16.41 15.78
N LYS A 30 10.14 15.48 15.73
CA LYS A 30 11.57 15.78 15.94
C LYS A 30 12.22 16.43 14.71
N ASN A 31 11.67 16.18 13.53
CA ASN A 31 12.15 16.78 12.28
C ASN A 31 11.51 18.14 12.07
N ASN A 32 12.04 18.92 11.14
CA ASN A 32 11.52 20.24 10.78
C ASN A 32 10.24 20.19 9.94
N ASP A 33 9.72 19.00 9.62
CA ASP A 33 8.52 18.83 8.81
C ASP A 33 7.90 17.44 9.05
N LEU A 34 6.63 17.27 8.70
CA LEU A 34 5.89 16.02 8.83
C LEU A 34 6.31 15.01 7.76
N LEU A 35 6.04 13.71 8.02
CA LEU A 35 6.24 12.60 7.08
C LEU A 35 7.70 12.40 6.62
N LYS A 36 8.70 12.91 7.31
CA LYS A 36 10.12 12.81 6.92
C LYS A 36 10.80 11.48 7.24
N ALA A 37 10.11 10.54 7.88
CA ALA A 37 10.61 9.19 8.18
C ALA A 37 9.99 8.15 7.22
N ALA A 38 9.66 6.96 7.70
CA ALA A 38 9.14 5.85 6.90
C ALA A 38 7.93 6.22 6.04
N SER A 39 7.05 7.11 6.52
CA SER A 39 5.88 7.57 5.76
C SER A 39 6.23 8.41 4.54
N GLY A 40 7.39 9.07 4.52
CA GLY A 40 7.90 9.84 3.39
C GLY A 40 8.93 9.10 2.53
N SER A 41 9.32 7.88 2.91
CA SER A 41 10.36 7.08 2.24
C SER A 41 9.81 5.74 1.77
N ASN A 42 8.67 5.74 1.09
CA ASN A 42 8.00 4.54 0.57
C ASN A 42 7.59 4.75 -0.90
N GLN A 43 6.94 3.76 -1.47
CA GLN A 43 6.52 3.79 -2.87
C GLN A 43 5.22 4.58 -3.11
N TYR A 44 4.63 5.16 -2.09
CA TYR A 44 3.36 5.92 -2.13
C TYR A 44 2.21 5.19 -2.84
N ARG A 45 2.11 3.87 -2.63
CA ARG A 45 1.12 3.03 -3.31
C ARG A 45 0.07 2.50 -2.34
N VAL A 46 -1.19 2.56 -2.77
CA VAL A 46 -2.27 1.76 -2.18
C VAL A 46 -2.27 0.40 -2.89
N HIS A 47 -1.68 -0.61 -2.28
CA HIS A 47 -1.37 -1.89 -2.96
C HIS A 47 -2.35 -3.02 -2.67
N ARG A 48 -3.56 -2.78 -2.30
CA ARG A 48 -4.72 -3.71 -2.18
C ARG A 48 -4.42 -5.19 -1.83
N GLY A 49 -3.23 -5.51 -1.38
CA GLY A 49 -2.82 -6.88 -1.06
C GLY A 49 -2.00 -7.62 -2.12
N TYR A 50 -1.89 -7.14 -3.36
CA TYR A 50 -1.10 -7.79 -4.44
C TYR A 50 0.34 -8.13 -4.04
N HIS A 51 0.90 -7.38 -3.12
CA HIS A 51 2.28 -7.54 -2.66
C HIS A 51 2.48 -8.75 -1.72
N TYR A 52 1.39 -9.34 -1.22
CA TYR A 52 1.44 -10.36 -0.18
C TYR A 52 0.81 -11.71 -0.58
N PRO A 53 1.18 -12.31 -1.73
CA PRO A 53 0.55 -13.57 -2.19
C PRO A 53 0.78 -14.76 -1.26
N ARG A 54 1.69 -14.63 -0.28
CA ARG A 54 2.01 -15.68 0.71
C ARG A 54 1.56 -15.34 2.14
N SER A 55 0.88 -14.22 2.33
CA SER A 55 0.37 -13.79 3.65
C SER A 55 -1.10 -13.41 3.54
N ILE A 56 -1.95 -14.44 3.60
CA ILE A 56 -3.41 -14.30 3.47
C ILE A 56 -3.98 -13.36 4.54
N GLU A 57 -3.50 -13.47 5.77
CA GLU A 57 -3.93 -12.63 6.88
C GLU A 57 -3.72 -11.15 6.56
N THR A 58 -2.52 -10.79 6.09
CA THR A 58 -2.19 -9.41 5.68
C THR A 58 -3.10 -8.92 4.55
N VAL A 59 -3.41 -9.78 3.56
CA VAL A 59 -4.31 -9.42 2.46
C VAL A 59 -5.71 -9.10 2.98
N LEU A 60 -6.25 -9.94 3.85
CA LEU A 60 -7.59 -9.75 4.42
C LEU A 60 -7.67 -8.49 5.30
N GLU A 61 -6.61 -8.19 6.05
CA GLU A 61 -6.51 -6.95 6.83
C GLU A 61 -6.49 -5.72 5.94
N ILE A 62 -5.70 -5.72 4.85
CA ILE A 62 -5.63 -4.63 3.89
C ILE A 62 -6.99 -4.41 3.23
N MET A 63 -7.64 -5.47 2.75
CA MET A 63 -8.96 -5.37 2.13
C MET A 63 -10.02 -4.81 3.08
N LYS A 64 -9.96 -5.19 4.36
CA LYS A 64 -10.84 -4.65 5.41
C LYS A 64 -10.59 -3.15 5.65
N ALA A 65 -9.32 -2.73 5.64
CA ALA A 65 -8.93 -1.36 5.93
C ALA A 65 -9.13 -0.40 4.74
N GLU A 66 -9.21 -0.91 3.50
CA GLU A 66 -9.28 -0.10 2.28
C GLU A 66 -10.39 0.95 2.31
N ASN A 67 -11.59 0.55 2.67
CA ASN A 67 -12.74 1.47 2.70
C ASN A 67 -12.57 2.61 3.71
N SER A 68 -11.99 2.33 4.88
CA SER A 68 -11.72 3.35 5.89
C SER A 68 -10.57 4.27 5.47
N PHE A 69 -9.54 3.71 4.86
CA PHE A 69 -8.44 4.50 4.30
C PHE A 69 -8.94 5.48 3.22
N GLN A 70 -9.73 4.98 2.27
CA GLN A 70 -10.28 5.80 1.18
C GLN A 70 -11.20 6.92 1.69
N LYS A 71 -11.97 6.69 2.75
CA LYS A 71 -12.80 7.75 3.37
C LYS A 71 -11.98 8.91 3.91
N ILE A 72 -10.84 8.61 4.53
CA ILE A 72 -10.00 9.62 5.19
C ILE A 72 -9.06 10.29 4.18
N PHE A 73 -8.49 9.52 3.25
CA PHE A 73 -7.39 9.95 2.39
C PHE A 73 -7.74 10.00 0.89
N SER A 74 -9.03 10.02 0.52
CA SER A 74 -9.45 10.05 -0.89
C SER A 74 -8.82 11.18 -1.70
N GLN A 75 -8.70 12.37 -1.10
CA GLN A 75 -8.10 13.54 -1.75
C GLN A 75 -6.57 13.42 -1.95
N ALA A 76 -5.92 12.55 -1.18
CA ALA A 76 -4.49 12.27 -1.30
C ALA A 76 -4.19 11.05 -2.18
N THR A 77 -5.23 10.38 -2.71
CA THR A 77 -5.08 9.22 -3.57
C THR A 77 -5.25 9.64 -5.02
N VAL A 78 -4.23 9.37 -5.84
CA VAL A 78 -4.25 9.59 -7.30
C VAL A 78 -4.30 8.25 -8.02
N ASN A 79 -5.07 8.17 -9.12
CA ASN A 79 -5.28 6.95 -9.90
C ASN A 79 -4.73 7.08 -11.34
N ASP A 80 -3.84 8.03 -11.58
CA ASP A 80 -3.37 8.39 -12.92
C ASP A 80 -2.22 7.51 -13.39
N TYR A 81 -1.74 6.60 -12.55
CA TYR A 81 -0.58 5.77 -12.84
C TYR A 81 -0.94 4.31 -12.96
N GLU A 82 -0.43 3.67 -14.00
CA GLU A 82 -0.51 2.22 -14.15
C GLU A 82 0.50 1.53 -13.25
N HIS A 83 0.05 0.50 -12.55
CA HIS A 83 0.89 -0.33 -11.71
C HIS A 83 1.02 -1.73 -12.28
N TYR A 84 2.23 -2.28 -12.20
CA TYR A 84 2.54 -3.60 -12.73
C TYR A 84 3.24 -4.46 -11.69
N TYR A 85 2.86 -5.73 -11.65
CA TYR A 85 3.58 -6.78 -10.93
C TYR A 85 4.12 -7.78 -11.93
N CYS A 86 5.43 -8.07 -11.84
CA CYS A 86 6.08 -9.05 -12.68
C CYS A 86 6.65 -10.16 -11.80
N ILE A 87 6.32 -11.40 -12.10
CA ILE A 87 6.83 -12.58 -11.39
C ILE A 87 8.08 -13.05 -12.10
N ALA A 88 9.20 -13.09 -11.37
CA ALA A 88 10.47 -13.50 -11.93
C ALA A 88 10.48 -15.01 -12.24
N LYS A 89 11.12 -15.39 -13.36
CA LYS A 89 11.32 -16.82 -13.75
C LYS A 89 12.18 -17.58 -12.77
N LYS A 90 13.17 -16.91 -12.19
CA LYS A 90 14.15 -17.54 -11.29
C LYS A 90 14.08 -16.91 -9.92
N ASN A 91 14.27 -17.71 -8.90
CA ASN A 91 14.37 -17.30 -7.50
C ASN A 91 13.11 -16.62 -6.95
N SER A 92 11.97 -16.66 -7.65
CA SER A 92 10.70 -16.23 -7.10
C SER A 92 10.17 -17.27 -6.12
N LEU A 93 9.69 -16.82 -4.97
CA LEU A 93 9.03 -17.67 -3.98
C LEU A 93 7.54 -17.91 -4.29
N THR A 94 7.04 -17.29 -5.35
CA THR A 94 5.67 -17.44 -5.86
C THR A 94 5.75 -17.62 -7.37
N SER A 95 5.17 -18.69 -7.91
CA SER A 95 5.10 -18.89 -9.36
C SER A 95 4.03 -18.00 -9.99
N ALA A 96 4.07 -17.83 -11.32
CA ALA A 96 3.04 -17.11 -12.07
C ALA A 96 1.64 -17.68 -11.81
N ILE A 97 1.50 -19.01 -11.85
CA ILE A 97 0.22 -19.70 -11.61
C ILE A 97 -0.28 -19.41 -10.20
N GLN A 98 0.57 -19.56 -9.17
CA GLN A 98 0.21 -19.29 -7.78
C GLN A 98 -0.24 -17.83 -7.58
N PHE A 99 0.39 -16.90 -8.29
CA PHE A 99 0.02 -15.48 -8.20
C PHE A 99 -1.34 -15.20 -8.86
N VAL A 100 -1.60 -15.77 -10.03
CA VAL A 100 -2.88 -15.64 -10.72
C VAL A 100 -4.01 -16.27 -9.91
N ASP A 101 -3.81 -17.49 -9.40
CA ASP A 101 -4.79 -18.19 -8.54
C ASP A 101 -5.07 -17.39 -7.25
N PHE A 102 -4.04 -16.83 -6.65
CA PHE A 102 -4.19 -15.94 -5.50
C PHE A 102 -5.04 -14.72 -5.83
N CYS A 103 -4.75 -14.03 -6.93
CA CYS A 103 -5.54 -12.86 -7.34
C CYS A 103 -7.00 -13.23 -7.59
N ALA A 104 -7.25 -14.31 -8.33
CA ALA A 104 -8.60 -14.81 -8.60
C ALA A 104 -9.35 -15.16 -7.29
N LYS A 105 -8.69 -15.84 -6.36
CA LYS A 105 -9.27 -16.26 -5.09
C LYS A 105 -9.72 -15.09 -4.21
N TYR A 106 -8.98 -13.99 -4.24
CA TYR A 106 -9.25 -12.82 -3.39
C TYR A 106 -9.91 -11.65 -4.14
N GLY A 107 -10.37 -11.87 -5.38
CA GLY A 107 -11.05 -10.83 -6.16
C GLY A 107 -10.15 -9.64 -6.52
N LEU A 108 -8.83 -9.87 -6.61
CA LEU A 108 -7.86 -8.88 -7.04
C LEU A 108 -7.80 -8.88 -8.57
N GLU A 109 -8.29 -7.81 -9.17
CA GLU A 109 -8.32 -7.67 -10.63
C GLU A 109 -6.92 -7.54 -11.20
N ILE A 110 -6.61 -8.36 -12.21
CA ILE A 110 -5.35 -8.32 -12.94
C ILE A 110 -5.60 -8.40 -14.43
N LYS A 111 -4.71 -7.74 -15.19
CA LYS A 111 -4.68 -7.86 -16.65
C LYS A 111 -3.26 -8.20 -17.09
N GLU A 112 -3.08 -9.33 -17.75
CA GLU A 112 -1.79 -9.69 -18.33
C GLU A 112 -1.31 -8.60 -19.29
N SER A 113 -0.03 -8.27 -19.20
CA SER A 113 0.56 -7.16 -19.93
C SER A 113 2.00 -7.48 -20.32
N VAL A 114 2.43 -6.90 -21.44
CA VAL A 114 3.83 -6.98 -21.89
C VAL A 114 4.47 -5.60 -21.69
N LEU A 115 5.61 -5.57 -21.04
CA LEU A 115 6.35 -4.34 -20.76
C LEU A 115 7.66 -4.34 -21.55
N ASP A 116 7.88 -3.30 -22.36
CA ASP A 116 9.11 -3.18 -23.15
C ASP A 116 10.35 -2.92 -22.30
N CYS A 117 10.18 -2.35 -21.13
CA CYS A 117 11.27 -2.11 -20.16
C CYS A 117 11.68 -3.35 -19.36
N VAL A 118 10.97 -4.48 -19.51
CA VAL A 118 11.26 -5.72 -18.79
C VAL A 118 11.79 -6.78 -19.75
N GLN A 119 12.92 -7.41 -19.39
CA GLN A 119 13.47 -8.51 -20.18
C GLN A 119 12.54 -9.72 -20.15
N LYS A 120 12.01 -10.13 -21.30
CA LYS A 120 11.05 -11.23 -21.46
C LYS A 120 11.56 -12.59 -20.96
N ASN A 121 12.85 -12.81 -20.94
CA ASN A 121 13.47 -14.03 -20.44
C ASN A 121 13.64 -14.04 -18.90
N ALA A 122 13.47 -12.90 -18.26
CA ALA A 122 13.64 -12.75 -16.81
C ALA A 122 12.34 -12.92 -16.03
N VAL A 123 11.18 -12.81 -16.68
CA VAL A 123 9.86 -12.87 -16.03
C VAL A 123 8.99 -13.96 -16.65
N ASP A 124 8.13 -14.58 -15.84
CA ASP A 124 7.12 -15.53 -16.26
C ASP A 124 5.84 -14.82 -16.70
N ILE A 125 5.43 -13.83 -15.93
CA ILE A 125 4.24 -13.01 -16.21
C ILE A 125 4.46 -11.60 -15.69
N CYS A 126 3.92 -10.62 -16.40
CA CYS A 126 3.65 -9.28 -15.89
C CYS A 126 2.14 -9.01 -15.95
N VAL A 127 1.59 -8.47 -14.90
CA VAL A 127 0.19 -8.08 -14.85
C VAL A 127 0.05 -6.62 -14.45
N ARG A 128 -0.89 -5.92 -15.08
CA ARG A 128 -1.37 -4.62 -14.62
C ARG A 128 -2.43 -4.84 -13.54
N VAL A 129 -2.36 -4.03 -12.50
CA VAL A 129 -3.24 -4.05 -11.34
C VAL A 129 -3.89 -2.70 -11.11
#